data_41e011c3e7fd6f3f1154273231b5b363
#
_entry.id   41e011c3e7fd6f3f1154273231b5b363
#
_cell.length_a   1.000
_cell.length_b   1.000
_cell.length_c   1.000
_cell.angle_alpha   90.00
_cell.angle_beta   90.00
_cell.angle_gamma   90.00
#
_symmetry.space_group_name_H-M   'P 1'
#
loop_
_entity.id
_entity.type
_entity.pdbx_description
1 polymer ?
#
loop_
_entity_poly.entity_id
_entity_poly.type
_entity_poly.pdbx_seq_one_letter_code
_entity_poly.pdbx_strand_id
1 'polypeptide(L)'
;MGLPAPRLTTETVRYWSDFNRVFYHPRSIMQLNEYELNSQLMPFEDWDVGEDLFKSLDREHDILDRDIRPFAEECDHLRAMQIFSGLDDAWGGFAARYIDRLRDEYGKTNIWLWGLEDGTRVPRVCQSVLGLKDVPSARRETSEIID
;
A
#
# COMPACT_ATOMS: atom_id res chain seq x y z
N MET A 1 9.64 -19.78 -31.03
CA MET A 1 10.28 -20.21 -29.76
C MET A 1 10.38 -18.99 -28.88
N GLY A 2 9.60 -18.95 -27.78
CA GLY A 2 9.68 -17.84 -26.82
C GLY A 2 10.94 -17.97 -25.97
N LEU A 3 11.66 -16.86 -25.76
CA LEU A 3 12.77 -16.81 -24.83
C LEU A 3 12.28 -17.20 -23.43
N PRO A 4 13.05 -17.97 -22.64
CA PRO A 4 12.66 -18.27 -21.28
C PRO A 4 12.53 -16.96 -20.49
N ALA A 5 11.50 -16.85 -19.65
CA ALA A 5 11.29 -15.68 -18.82
C ALA A 5 12.55 -15.43 -17.95
N PRO A 6 13.04 -14.19 -17.86
CA PRO A 6 14.19 -13.85 -17.04
C PRO A 6 13.93 -14.26 -15.58
N ARG A 7 14.95 -14.82 -14.92
CA ARG A 7 14.87 -15.11 -13.48
C ARG A 7 14.89 -13.80 -12.73
N LEU A 8 13.91 -13.60 -11.86
CA LEU A 8 13.88 -12.45 -10.96
C LEU A 8 14.95 -12.65 -9.87
N THR A 9 15.79 -11.65 -9.72
CA THR A 9 16.78 -11.54 -8.64
C THR A 9 16.56 -10.21 -7.93
N THR A 10 17.04 -10.08 -6.71
CA THR A 10 16.96 -8.83 -5.93
C THR A 10 17.57 -7.63 -6.66
N GLU A 11 18.52 -7.87 -7.54
CA GLU A 11 19.19 -6.81 -8.32
C GLU A 11 18.39 -6.40 -9.58
N THR A 12 17.55 -7.28 -10.10
CA THR A 12 16.78 -7.03 -11.33
C THR A 12 15.39 -6.47 -11.08
N VAL A 13 14.91 -6.56 -9.82
CA VAL A 13 13.60 -6.05 -9.42
C VAL A 13 13.68 -4.55 -9.22
N ARG A 14 12.85 -3.79 -9.95
CA ARG A 14 12.71 -2.34 -9.82
C ARG A 14 11.34 -1.91 -9.36
N TYR A 15 10.32 -2.62 -9.85
CA TYR A 15 8.93 -2.28 -9.62
C TYR A 15 8.19 -3.46 -8.99
N TRP A 16 7.17 -3.15 -8.24
CA TRP A 16 6.27 -4.16 -7.68
C TRP A 16 5.70 -5.11 -8.76
N SER A 17 5.42 -4.58 -9.93
CA SER A 17 4.96 -5.36 -11.08
C SER A 17 5.94 -6.45 -11.54
N ASP A 18 7.22 -6.33 -11.22
CA ASP A 18 8.23 -7.33 -11.59
C ASP A 18 8.04 -8.64 -10.82
N PHE A 19 7.49 -8.58 -9.61
CA PHE A 19 7.13 -9.76 -8.83
C PHE A 19 5.84 -10.42 -9.31
N ASN A 20 5.04 -9.70 -10.10
CA ASN A 20 3.68 -10.10 -10.35
C ASN A 20 3.51 -10.56 -11.79
N ARG A 21 3.06 -11.81 -11.96
CA ARG A 21 2.72 -12.39 -13.27
C ARG A 21 1.22 -12.35 -13.56
N VAL A 22 0.44 -11.70 -12.72
CA VAL A 22 -1.00 -11.54 -12.91
C VAL A 22 -1.25 -10.36 -13.84
N PHE A 23 -2.15 -10.55 -14.78
CA PHE A 23 -2.61 -9.45 -15.64
C PHE A 23 -3.61 -8.60 -14.84
N TYR A 24 -3.24 -7.37 -14.56
CA TYR A 24 -4.13 -6.40 -13.97
C TYR A 24 -4.82 -5.57 -15.04
N HIS A 25 -6.00 -5.10 -14.72
CA HIS A 25 -6.63 -4.08 -15.55
C HIS A 25 -5.73 -2.83 -15.58
N PRO A 26 -5.45 -2.23 -16.77
CA PRO A 26 -4.50 -1.10 -16.86
C PRO A 26 -4.81 0.08 -15.94
N ARG A 27 -6.09 0.34 -15.66
CA ARG A 27 -6.52 1.41 -14.75
C ARG A 27 -6.39 1.06 -13.27
N SER A 28 -6.12 -0.20 -12.93
CA SER A 28 -5.96 -0.63 -11.54
C SER A 28 -4.54 -0.47 -11.02
N ILE A 29 -3.61 -0.04 -11.86
CA ILE A 29 -2.21 0.17 -11.49
C ILE A 29 -1.91 1.67 -11.58
N MET A 30 -1.58 2.27 -10.44
CA MET A 30 -1.10 3.63 -10.38
C MET A 30 0.42 3.61 -10.13
N GLN A 31 1.17 4.19 -11.04
CA GLN A 31 2.62 4.33 -10.91
C GLN A 31 2.95 5.64 -10.20
N LEU A 32 3.78 5.54 -9.17
CA LEU A 32 4.38 6.71 -8.51
C LEU A 32 5.71 7.00 -9.19
N ASN A 33 5.75 8.01 -10.06
CA ASN A 33 6.93 8.32 -10.89
C ASN A 33 8.04 9.04 -10.11
N GLU A 34 7.74 9.57 -8.94
CA GLU A 34 8.67 10.37 -8.14
C GLU A 34 9.62 9.54 -7.28
N TYR A 35 9.32 8.25 -7.10
CA TYR A 35 10.06 7.38 -6.19
C TYR A 35 10.45 6.08 -6.87
N GLU A 36 11.66 5.61 -6.56
CA GLU A 36 12.17 4.31 -7.00
C GLU A 36 12.53 3.45 -5.79
N LEU A 37 12.29 2.17 -5.90
CA LEU A 37 12.68 1.19 -4.89
C LEU A 37 14.21 1.24 -4.69
N ASN A 38 14.66 1.34 -3.43
CA ASN A 38 16.08 1.43 -3.05
C ASN A 38 16.83 2.66 -3.61
N SER A 39 16.13 3.73 -3.95
CA SER A 39 16.76 4.98 -4.36
C SER A 39 17.40 5.68 -3.17
N GLN A 40 18.68 6.06 -3.31
CA GLN A 40 19.38 6.89 -2.31
C GLN A 40 19.07 8.39 -2.48
N LEU A 41 18.60 8.79 -3.65
CA LEU A 41 18.32 10.18 -3.95
C LEU A 41 16.93 10.62 -3.53
N MET A 42 15.96 9.71 -3.62
CA MET A 42 14.56 9.96 -3.28
C MET A 42 14.01 8.76 -2.52
N PRO A 43 14.43 8.56 -1.26
CA PRO A 43 13.96 7.45 -0.43
C PRO A 43 12.47 7.64 -0.12
N PHE A 44 11.72 6.55 -0.18
CA PHE A 44 10.31 6.52 0.19
C PHE A 44 10.15 5.78 1.53
N GLU A 45 10.72 6.39 2.59
CA GLU A 45 10.85 5.77 3.91
C GLU A 45 10.10 6.55 4.99
N ASP A 46 10.09 7.88 4.89
CA ASP A 46 9.51 8.73 5.92
C ASP A 46 7.99 8.84 5.81
N TRP A 47 7.30 8.74 6.94
CA TRP A 47 5.84 8.86 7.05
C TRP A 47 5.28 10.13 6.42
N ASP A 48 5.88 11.27 6.73
CA ASP A 48 5.44 12.58 6.25
C ASP A 48 5.52 12.69 4.71
N VAL A 49 6.54 12.07 4.12
CA VAL A 49 6.70 11.99 2.66
C VAL A 49 5.53 11.26 2.02
N GLY A 50 5.07 10.17 2.63
CA GLY A 50 3.89 9.44 2.17
C GLY A 50 2.60 10.26 2.24
N GLU A 51 2.40 10.99 3.34
CA GLU A 51 1.24 11.87 3.48
C GLU A 51 1.23 13.00 2.44
N ASP A 52 2.37 13.62 2.22
CA ASP A 52 2.50 14.74 1.28
C ASP A 52 2.34 14.29 -0.16
N LEU A 53 2.87 13.12 -0.50
CA LEU A 53 2.64 12.50 -1.79
C LEU A 53 1.15 12.26 -2.05
N PHE A 54 0.43 11.68 -1.07
CA PHE A 54 -1.00 11.48 -1.20
C PHE A 54 -1.74 12.80 -1.43
N LYS A 55 -1.47 13.83 -0.62
CA LYS A 55 -2.08 15.16 -0.75
C LYS A 55 -1.84 15.80 -2.13
N SER A 56 -0.62 15.63 -2.66
CA SER A 56 -0.26 16.14 -3.99
C SER A 56 -1.07 15.42 -5.08
N LEU A 57 -1.06 14.10 -5.06
CA LEU A 57 -1.76 13.29 -6.05
C LEU A 57 -3.27 13.46 -6.00
N ASP A 58 -3.86 13.54 -4.80
CA ASP A 58 -5.32 13.74 -4.65
C ASP A 58 -5.75 15.11 -5.16
N ARG A 59 -4.93 16.15 -4.94
CA ARG A 59 -5.17 17.50 -5.45
C ARG A 59 -5.10 17.57 -6.97
N GLU A 60 -4.15 16.86 -7.59
CA GLU A 60 -3.92 16.93 -9.03
C GLU A 60 -4.86 16.04 -9.82
N HIS A 61 -5.22 14.88 -9.29
CA HIS A 61 -5.84 13.83 -10.06
C HIS A 61 -7.13 13.27 -9.48
N ASP A 62 -7.52 13.66 -8.28
CA ASP A 62 -8.63 13.03 -7.54
C ASP A 62 -8.56 11.49 -7.63
N ILE A 63 -7.63 10.92 -6.86
CA ILE A 63 -7.27 9.50 -6.93
C ILE A 63 -8.49 8.59 -6.77
N LEU A 64 -9.45 8.98 -5.92
CA LEU A 64 -10.64 8.17 -5.71
C LEU A 64 -11.53 8.12 -6.93
N ASP A 65 -11.78 9.25 -7.55
CA ASP A 65 -12.63 9.33 -8.74
C ASP A 65 -11.99 8.64 -9.93
N ARG A 66 -10.69 8.78 -10.07
CA ARG A 66 -9.96 8.20 -11.21
C ARG A 66 -9.78 6.68 -11.09
N ASP A 67 -9.36 6.22 -9.88
CA ASP A 67 -8.81 4.87 -9.73
C ASP A 67 -9.75 3.91 -8.99
N ILE A 68 -10.59 4.39 -8.06
CA ILE A 68 -11.49 3.54 -7.25
C ILE A 68 -12.93 3.56 -7.74
N ARG A 69 -13.46 4.75 -8.02
CA ARG A 69 -14.89 4.90 -8.38
C ARG A 69 -15.30 4.02 -9.56
N PRO A 70 -14.53 3.91 -10.67
CA PRO A 70 -14.93 3.06 -11.79
C PRO A 70 -15.12 1.59 -11.40
N PHE A 71 -14.27 1.07 -10.51
CA PHE A 71 -14.39 -0.32 -10.02
C PHE A 71 -15.50 -0.47 -8.98
N ALA A 72 -15.70 0.53 -8.14
CA ALA A 72 -16.77 0.52 -7.16
C ALA A 72 -18.16 0.55 -7.83
N GLU A 73 -18.30 1.29 -8.92
CA GLU A 73 -19.54 1.38 -9.70
C GLU A 73 -19.84 0.11 -10.52
N GLU A 74 -18.80 -0.64 -10.90
CA GLU A 74 -18.97 -1.96 -11.54
C GLU A 74 -19.44 -3.05 -10.57
N CYS A 75 -19.33 -2.81 -9.26
CA CYS A 75 -19.79 -3.75 -8.26
C CYS A 75 -21.30 -3.65 -8.05
N ASP A 76 -22.05 -4.74 -8.21
CA ASP A 76 -23.47 -4.78 -7.85
C ASP A 76 -23.72 -4.41 -6.39
N HIS A 77 -22.81 -4.87 -5.51
CA HIS A 77 -22.83 -4.55 -4.07
C HIS A 77 -21.40 -4.46 -3.52
N LEU A 78 -20.93 -3.26 -3.28
CA LEU A 78 -19.66 -3.03 -2.59
C LEU A 78 -19.88 -3.24 -1.08
N ARG A 79 -19.48 -4.41 -0.56
CA ARG A 79 -19.68 -4.79 0.86
C ARG A 79 -18.51 -4.39 1.74
N ALA A 80 -17.30 -4.49 1.22
CA ALA A 80 -16.07 -4.19 1.96
C ALA A 80 -14.92 -3.87 1.00
N MET A 81 -13.94 -3.13 1.51
CA MET A 81 -12.66 -2.91 0.87
C MET A 81 -11.56 -3.50 1.75
N GLN A 82 -10.57 -4.15 1.16
CA GLN A 82 -9.39 -4.64 1.84
C GLN A 82 -8.17 -3.89 1.34
N ILE A 83 -7.40 -3.35 2.27
CA ILE A 83 -6.21 -2.56 1.99
C ILE A 83 -5.02 -3.26 2.65
N PHE A 84 -3.95 -3.43 1.90
CA PHE A 84 -2.67 -3.95 2.38
C PHE A 84 -1.63 -2.86 2.22
N SER A 85 -0.95 -2.47 3.30
CA SER A 85 0.07 -1.43 3.26
C SER A 85 1.15 -1.64 4.31
N GLY A 86 2.35 -1.13 4.05
CA GLY A 86 3.34 -0.91 5.10
C GLY A 86 2.78 0.02 6.17
N LEU A 87 3.27 -0.11 7.41
CA LEU A 87 2.84 0.74 8.53
C LEU A 87 3.97 1.59 9.09
N ASP A 88 5.20 1.24 8.86
CA ASP A 88 6.40 1.81 9.46
C ASP A 88 7.22 2.70 8.50
N ASP A 89 6.74 2.88 7.29
CA ASP A 89 7.39 3.65 6.23
C ASP A 89 6.46 4.72 5.61
N ALA A 90 6.87 5.29 4.50
CA ALA A 90 6.08 6.26 3.74
C ALA A 90 4.75 5.70 3.23
N TRP A 91 4.66 4.37 2.99
CA TRP A 91 3.41 3.74 2.63
C TRP A 91 2.37 3.81 3.74
N GLY A 92 2.82 3.79 5.01
CA GLY A 92 1.94 3.99 6.16
C GLY A 92 1.29 5.37 6.15
N GLY A 93 2.08 6.41 5.91
CA GLY A 93 1.59 7.79 5.80
C GLY A 93 0.64 7.98 4.61
N PHE A 94 0.98 7.42 3.47
CA PHE A 94 0.13 7.42 2.28
C PHE A 94 -1.20 6.70 2.54
N ALA A 95 -1.15 5.49 3.10
CA ALA A 95 -2.34 4.69 3.39
C ALA A 95 -3.24 5.35 4.42
N ALA A 96 -2.70 6.02 5.43
CA ALA A 96 -3.49 6.73 6.43
C ALA A 96 -4.38 7.78 5.78
N ARG A 97 -3.82 8.63 4.92
CA ARG A 97 -4.58 9.65 4.20
C ARG A 97 -5.55 9.06 3.19
N TYR A 98 -5.14 7.99 2.53
CA TYR A 98 -6.00 7.29 1.59
C TYR A 98 -7.25 6.71 2.27
N ILE A 99 -7.07 6.11 3.45
CA ILE A 99 -8.16 5.54 4.24
C ILE A 99 -9.09 6.64 4.76
N ASP A 100 -8.55 7.76 5.23
CA ASP A 100 -9.37 8.90 5.65
C ASP A 100 -10.28 9.34 4.49
N ARG A 101 -9.73 9.51 3.31
CA ARG A 101 -10.47 9.91 2.12
C ARG A 101 -11.50 8.85 1.68
N LEU A 102 -11.15 7.56 1.78
CA LEU A 102 -12.08 6.45 1.51
C LEU A 102 -13.25 6.42 2.51
N ARG A 103 -12.99 6.71 3.78
CA ARG A 103 -14.06 6.79 4.80
C ARG A 103 -15.01 7.93 4.57
N ASP A 104 -14.52 9.06 4.07
CA ASP A 104 -15.36 10.21 3.75
C ASP A 104 -16.31 9.87 2.60
N GLU A 105 -15.82 9.20 1.55
CA GLU A 105 -16.62 8.88 0.36
C GLU A 105 -17.48 7.62 0.57
N TYR A 106 -16.91 6.57 1.15
CA TYR A 106 -17.56 5.27 1.34
C TYR A 106 -17.88 4.96 2.80
N GLY A 107 -18.41 5.93 3.54
CA GLY A 107 -18.65 5.84 4.99
C GLY A 107 -19.54 4.68 5.45
N LYS A 108 -20.28 4.05 4.54
CA LYS A 108 -21.13 2.87 4.85
C LYS A 108 -20.45 1.54 4.52
N THR A 109 -19.28 1.57 3.89
CA THR A 109 -18.54 0.39 3.47
C THR A 109 -17.53 -0.01 4.54
N ASN A 110 -17.44 -1.30 4.84
CA ASN A 110 -16.42 -1.79 5.77
C ASN A 110 -15.04 -1.71 5.12
N ILE A 111 -14.09 -1.09 5.82
CA ILE A 111 -12.71 -0.99 5.37
C ILE A 111 -11.84 -1.83 6.32
N TRP A 112 -11.13 -2.82 5.77
CA TRP A 112 -10.20 -3.68 6.50
C TRP A 112 -8.79 -3.33 6.08
N LEU A 113 -7.98 -2.89 7.04
CA LEU A 113 -6.57 -2.59 6.83
C LEU A 113 -5.71 -3.74 7.35
N TRP A 114 -4.86 -4.26 6.48
CA TRP A 114 -3.81 -5.23 6.80
C TRP A 114 -2.47 -4.49 6.79
N GLY A 115 -1.96 -4.23 7.98
CA GLY A 115 -0.66 -3.58 8.14
C GLY A 115 0.49 -4.59 8.06
N LEU A 116 1.48 -4.27 7.27
CA LEU A 116 2.70 -5.03 7.12
C LEU A 116 3.82 -4.29 7.88
N GLU A 117 4.45 -4.97 8.82
CA GLU A 117 5.58 -4.44 9.61
C GLU A 117 6.85 -5.21 9.25
N ASP A 118 7.96 -4.51 9.14
CA ASP A 118 9.29 -5.10 8.87
C ASP A 118 9.97 -5.68 10.13
N GLY A 119 9.22 -5.89 11.20
CA GLY A 119 9.72 -6.45 12.46
C GLY A 119 10.55 -5.48 13.30
N THR A 120 10.77 -4.26 12.85
CA THR A 120 11.30 -3.16 13.63
C THR A 120 10.16 -2.55 14.46
N ARG A 121 10.46 -2.13 15.70
CA ARG A 121 9.43 -1.54 16.56
C ARG A 121 8.90 -0.26 15.93
N VAL A 122 7.64 -0.26 15.54
CA VAL A 122 6.96 0.95 15.10
C VAL A 122 6.99 1.97 16.24
N PRO A 123 7.47 3.21 16.02
CA PRO A 123 7.43 4.25 17.02
C PRO A 123 6.00 4.45 17.52
N ARG A 124 5.81 4.59 18.84
CA ARG A 124 4.48 4.75 19.47
C ARG A 124 3.62 5.89 18.89
N VAL A 125 4.27 6.84 18.23
CA VAL A 125 3.60 7.96 17.55
C VAL A 125 2.70 7.48 16.41
N CYS A 126 3.13 6.49 15.63
CA CYS A 126 2.33 5.94 14.52
C CYS A 126 1.08 5.20 15.02
N GLN A 127 1.18 4.52 16.17
CA GLN A 127 0.04 3.82 16.77
C GLN A 127 -1.11 4.75 17.17
N SER A 128 -0.78 5.98 17.62
CA SER A 128 -1.79 6.96 18.06
C SER A 128 -2.54 7.60 16.89
N VAL A 129 -1.90 7.77 15.74
CA VAL A 129 -2.51 8.39 14.54
C VAL A 129 -3.51 7.45 13.88
N LEU A 130 -3.20 6.16 13.84
CA LEU A 130 -4.10 5.15 13.27
C LEU A 130 -5.26 4.76 14.19
N GLY A 131 -5.36 5.35 15.40
CA GLY A 131 -6.39 5.00 16.37
C GLY A 131 -6.32 3.55 16.85
N LEU A 132 -5.22 2.87 16.60
CA LEU A 132 -4.91 1.51 17.05
C LEU A 132 -4.52 1.57 18.52
N LYS A 133 -5.50 1.77 19.39
CA LYS A 133 -5.29 1.55 20.82
C LYS A 133 -5.21 0.03 21.03
N ASP A 134 -4.02 -0.40 21.47
CA ASP A 134 -3.78 -1.72 22.06
C ASP A 134 -4.15 -2.94 21.18
N VAL A 135 -3.62 -3.01 19.97
CA VAL A 135 -3.50 -4.31 19.32
C VAL A 135 -2.26 -5.00 19.91
N PRO A 136 -2.43 -6.10 20.67
CA PRO A 136 -1.29 -6.84 21.17
C PRO A 136 -0.49 -7.30 19.95
N SER A 137 0.81 -7.00 19.95
CA SER A 137 1.72 -7.49 18.92
C SER A 137 1.56 -9.00 18.82
N ALA A 138 0.93 -9.47 17.77
CA ALA A 138 0.88 -10.88 17.45
C ALA A 138 2.33 -11.27 17.14
N ARG A 139 3.00 -11.79 18.15
CA ARG A 139 4.31 -12.41 18.03
C ARG A 139 4.17 -13.53 17.01
N ARG A 140 4.57 -13.30 15.79
CA ARG A 140 4.74 -14.37 14.83
C ARG A 140 5.91 -15.21 15.32
N GLU A 141 5.63 -16.30 15.97
CA GLU A 141 6.55 -17.40 16.07
C GLU A 141 6.74 -17.95 14.66
N THR A 142 7.82 -17.55 14.00
CA THR A 142 8.38 -18.29 12.88
C THR A 142 8.95 -19.56 13.45
N SER A 143 8.10 -20.59 13.62
CA SER A 143 8.59 -21.92 13.83
C SER A 143 9.23 -22.38 12.52
N GLU A 144 10.53 -22.55 12.59
CA GLU A 144 11.36 -23.38 11.75
C GLU A 144 10.60 -24.58 11.17
N ILE A 145 10.54 -24.64 9.85
CA ILE A 145 10.44 -25.92 9.15
C ILE A 145 11.63 -25.93 8.19
N ILE A 146 12.75 -26.41 8.72
CA ILE A 146 13.81 -27.02 7.95
C ILE A 146 13.73 -28.49 8.31
N ASP A 147 13.28 -29.29 7.36
CA ASP A 147 13.82 -30.61 7.00
C ASP A 147 13.29 -31.00 5.62
#